data_7893c388e6aa516edaa0d12ce8e42228
#
_entry.id   7893c388e6aa516edaa0d12ce8e42228
#
_cell.length_a   1.000
_cell.length_b   1.000
_cell.length_c   1.000
_cell.angle_alpha   90.00
_cell.angle_beta   90.00
_cell.angle_gamma   90.00
#
_symmetry.space_group_name_H-M   'P 1'
#
loop_
_entity.id
_entity.type
_entity.pdbx_description
1 polymer ?
#
loop_
_entity_poly.entity_id
_entity_poly.type
_entity_poly.pdbx_seq_one_letter_code
_entity_poly.pdbx_strand_id
1 'polypeptide(L)'
;MPSLKDAFAIGVKNLVPIVLSVLLWLVTVWIPYVNVGTTIALATLPVKLSKGEMISPMFIFESKYRHCMGEYFILQAVITSAIYISILFMIVPAIVLSLSWMLAVYLLVGKGMNWALCLSESNRLMMGYKFKAFCLKFAVNIALLVVSYVLFSMFDAIAGSLGVLVVLVCVLVGVCVMLSVDAVIYRELVLSEDKVEEAKPEEAL
;
A
#
# COMPACT_ATOMS: atom_id res chain seq x y z
N MET A 1 9.03 15.42 -5.66
CA MET A 1 7.89 14.81 -6.39
C MET A 1 8.11 13.33 -6.43
N PRO A 2 7.12 12.50 -6.08
CA PRO A 2 7.25 11.06 -6.21
C PRO A 2 7.61 10.75 -7.67
N SER A 3 8.79 10.20 -7.86
CA SER A 3 9.25 9.85 -9.19
C SER A 3 8.61 8.52 -9.56
N LEU A 4 7.78 8.52 -10.59
CA LEU A 4 7.24 7.29 -11.19
C LEU A 4 8.36 6.30 -11.54
N LYS A 5 9.53 6.83 -11.92
CA LYS A 5 10.72 6.01 -12.20
C LYS A 5 11.20 5.26 -10.97
N ASP A 6 11.20 5.92 -9.79
CA ASP A 6 11.60 5.28 -8.53
C ASP A 6 10.60 4.21 -8.11
N ALA A 7 9.29 4.49 -8.22
CA ALA A 7 8.25 3.52 -7.93
C ALA A 7 8.37 2.27 -8.82
N PHE A 8 8.59 2.47 -10.11
CA PHE A 8 8.78 1.37 -11.05
C PHE A 8 10.07 0.58 -10.77
N ALA A 9 11.18 1.27 -10.49
CA ALA A 9 12.46 0.64 -10.15
C ALA A 9 12.37 -0.21 -8.87
N ILE A 10 11.69 0.30 -7.83
CA ILE A 10 11.44 -0.44 -6.58
C ILE A 10 10.56 -1.66 -6.86
N GLY A 11 9.50 -1.51 -7.66
CA GLY A 11 8.58 -2.60 -8.02
C GLY A 11 9.27 -3.73 -8.77
N VAL A 12 10.03 -3.39 -9.81
CA VAL A 12 10.74 -4.38 -10.63
C VAL A 12 11.83 -5.12 -9.81
N LYS A 13 12.60 -4.39 -9.01
CA LYS A 13 13.65 -4.98 -8.17
C LYS A 13 13.10 -5.97 -7.13
N ASN A 14 11.92 -5.71 -6.60
CA ASN A 14 11.29 -6.54 -5.56
C ASN A 14 10.13 -7.40 -6.09
N LEU A 15 9.96 -7.53 -7.40
CA LEU A 15 8.85 -8.25 -8.01
C LEU A 15 8.79 -9.70 -7.55
N VAL A 16 9.90 -10.43 -7.62
CA VAL A 16 9.95 -11.85 -7.21
C VAL A 16 9.64 -12.03 -5.72
N PRO A 17 10.28 -11.30 -4.78
CA PRO A 17 9.93 -11.38 -3.36
C PRO A 17 8.47 -11.04 -3.07
N ILE A 18 7.90 -10.02 -3.72
CA ILE A 18 6.50 -9.62 -3.51
C ILE A 18 5.55 -10.72 -4.00
N VAL A 19 5.77 -11.24 -5.21
CA VAL A 19 4.96 -12.34 -5.76
C VAL A 19 5.01 -13.57 -4.86
N LEU A 20 6.21 -13.94 -4.38
CA LEU A 20 6.36 -15.06 -3.45
C LEU A 20 5.61 -14.81 -2.13
N SER A 21 5.65 -13.59 -1.61
CA SER A 21 4.90 -13.21 -0.40
C SER A 21 3.39 -13.30 -0.61
N VAL A 22 2.88 -12.90 -1.77
CA VAL A 22 1.46 -13.03 -2.14
C VAL A 22 1.06 -14.51 -2.25
N LEU A 23 1.89 -15.34 -2.85
CA LEU A 23 1.63 -16.78 -2.95
C LEU A 23 1.61 -17.44 -1.56
N LEU A 24 2.56 -17.11 -0.69
CA LEU A 24 2.58 -17.58 0.69
C LEU A 24 1.34 -17.10 1.48
N TRP A 25 0.92 -15.86 1.25
CA TRP A 25 -0.30 -15.33 1.86
C TRP A 25 -1.53 -16.13 1.41
N LEU A 26 -1.67 -16.47 0.12
CA LEU A 26 -2.75 -17.31 -0.39
C LEU A 26 -2.82 -18.67 0.30
N VAL A 27 -1.69 -19.28 0.58
CA VAL A 27 -1.63 -20.55 1.33
C VAL A 27 -2.09 -20.35 2.79
N THR A 28 -1.77 -19.22 3.41
CA THR A 28 -2.11 -18.93 4.82
C THR A 28 -3.53 -18.42 5.02
N VAL A 29 -4.25 -18.04 3.95
CA VAL A 29 -5.66 -17.55 4.01
C VAL A 29 -6.58 -18.53 4.75
N TRP A 30 -6.35 -19.82 4.61
CA TRP A 30 -7.15 -20.87 5.25
C TRP A 30 -6.88 -21.07 6.75
N ILE A 31 -5.85 -20.44 7.31
CA ILE A 31 -5.49 -20.55 8.72
C ILE A 31 -5.86 -19.26 9.44
N PRO A 32 -7.00 -19.20 10.20
CA PRO A 32 -7.61 -17.94 10.65
C PRO A 32 -6.67 -17.01 11.42
N TYR A 33 -5.88 -17.53 12.36
CA TYR A 33 -4.98 -16.71 13.19
C TYR A 33 -3.74 -16.24 12.43
N VAL A 34 -3.18 -17.09 11.59
CA VAL A 34 -1.98 -16.79 10.81
C VAL A 34 -2.32 -15.79 9.70
N ASN A 35 -3.49 -15.97 9.05
CA ASN A 35 -3.97 -15.10 7.99
C ASN A 35 -4.02 -13.62 8.40
N VAL A 36 -4.46 -13.31 9.60
CA VAL A 36 -4.54 -11.90 10.04
C VAL A 36 -3.15 -11.27 10.08
N GLY A 37 -2.16 -11.95 10.69
CA GLY A 37 -0.78 -11.45 10.73
C GLY A 37 -0.15 -11.30 9.36
N THR A 38 -0.35 -12.27 8.47
CA THR A 38 0.20 -12.23 7.10
C THR A 38 -0.50 -11.16 6.24
N THR A 39 -1.80 -10.92 6.46
CA THR A 39 -2.53 -9.83 5.79
C THR A 39 -2.02 -8.46 6.23
N ILE A 40 -1.79 -8.25 7.54
CA ILE A 40 -1.19 -7.01 8.05
C ILE A 40 0.20 -6.81 7.46
N ALA A 41 1.02 -7.85 7.43
CA ALA A 41 2.35 -7.79 6.86
C ALA A 41 2.33 -7.39 5.37
N LEU A 42 1.45 -8.01 4.58
CA LEU A 42 1.32 -7.70 3.15
C LEU A 42 0.78 -6.30 2.92
N ALA A 43 -0.24 -5.88 3.68
CA ALA A 43 -0.82 -4.52 3.60
C ALA A 43 0.21 -3.43 3.95
N THR A 44 1.15 -3.72 4.84
CA THR A 44 2.18 -2.76 5.29
C THR A 44 3.55 -2.93 4.61
N LEU A 45 3.60 -3.76 3.57
CA LEU A 45 4.79 -3.94 2.74
C LEU A 45 5.40 -2.63 2.22
N PRO A 46 4.62 -1.59 1.84
CA PRO A 46 5.15 -0.29 1.43
C PRO A 46 6.10 0.35 2.43
N VAL A 47 5.93 0.11 3.74
CA VAL A 47 6.83 0.62 4.79
C VAL A 47 8.25 0.05 4.64
N LYS A 48 8.39 -1.25 4.37
CA LYS A 48 9.71 -1.88 4.12
C LYS A 48 10.30 -1.45 2.77
N LEU A 49 9.46 -1.40 1.73
CA LEU A 49 9.88 -0.94 0.40
C LEU A 49 10.40 0.49 0.42
N SER A 50 9.77 1.38 1.22
CA SER A 50 10.17 2.79 1.33
C SER A 50 11.56 2.99 1.93
N LYS A 51 11.99 2.06 2.81
CA LYS A 51 13.33 2.05 3.41
C LYS A 51 14.41 1.48 2.50
N GLY A 52 14.02 0.93 1.34
CA GLY A 52 14.95 0.29 0.40
C GLY A 52 15.47 -1.08 0.87
N GLU A 53 14.84 -1.68 1.88
CA GLU A 53 15.20 -3.00 2.39
C GLU A 53 14.91 -4.08 1.33
N MET A 54 15.81 -5.06 1.24
CA MET A 54 15.54 -6.27 0.46
C MET A 54 14.53 -7.13 1.21
N ILE A 55 13.42 -7.43 0.55
CA ILE A 55 12.33 -8.17 1.17
C ILE A 55 12.63 -9.67 1.10
N SER A 56 12.66 -10.33 2.28
CA SER A 56 12.61 -11.78 2.36
C SER A 56 11.14 -12.22 2.35
N PRO A 57 10.69 -13.19 1.53
CA PRO A 57 9.28 -13.63 1.52
C PRO A 57 8.76 -14.09 2.88
N MET A 58 9.66 -14.52 3.78
CA MET A 58 9.32 -14.96 5.13
C MET A 58 8.94 -13.83 6.10
N PHE A 59 9.10 -12.56 5.71
CA PHE A 59 8.75 -11.42 6.56
C PHE A 59 7.29 -11.43 7.02
N ILE A 60 6.39 -12.03 6.23
CA ILE A 60 4.96 -12.10 6.55
C ILE A 60 4.65 -12.87 7.84
N PHE A 61 5.59 -13.71 8.31
CA PHE A 61 5.46 -14.49 9.55
C PHE A 61 6.06 -13.82 10.78
N GLU A 62 6.62 -12.60 10.66
CA GLU A 62 7.18 -11.87 11.81
C GLU A 62 6.09 -11.66 12.88
N SER A 63 6.45 -11.93 14.15
CA SER A 63 5.55 -11.81 15.30
C SER A 63 5.06 -10.37 15.53
N LYS A 64 5.81 -9.38 15.07
CA LYS A 64 5.45 -7.96 15.11
C LYS A 64 4.03 -7.68 14.58
N TYR A 65 3.66 -8.30 13.47
CA TYR A 65 2.35 -8.08 12.85
C TYR A 65 1.19 -8.66 13.67
N ARG A 66 1.45 -9.70 14.44
CA ARG A 66 0.45 -10.29 15.34
C ARG A 66 0.21 -9.45 16.58
N HIS A 67 1.22 -8.75 17.08
CA HIS A 67 1.06 -7.85 18.22
C HIS A 67 0.21 -6.63 17.89
N CYS A 68 0.20 -6.17 16.65
CA CYS A 68 -0.58 -5.02 16.20
C CYS A 68 -2.02 -5.37 15.80
N MET A 69 -2.48 -6.64 15.92
CA MET A 69 -3.79 -7.08 15.42
C MET A 69 -4.96 -6.26 16.00
N GLY A 70 -4.99 -6.05 17.31
CA GLY A 70 -6.08 -5.32 17.97
C GLY A 70 -6.24 -3.89 17.44
N GLU A 71 -5.15 -3.15 17.44
CA GLU A 71 -5.11 -1.78 16.92
C GLU A 71 -5.43 -1.74 15.42
N TYR A 72 -4.94 -2.72 14.65
CA TYR A 72 -5.21 -2.82 13.22
C TYR A 72 -6.70 -3.05 12.94
N PHE A 73 -7.37 -3.95 13.69
CA PHE A 73 -8.80 -4.19 13.52
C PHE A 73 -9.63 -2.96 13.84
N ILE A 74 -9.33 -2.26 14.94
CA ILE A 74 -10.03 -1.02 15.30
C ILE A 74 -9.82 0.03 14.21
N LEU A 75 -8.57 0.25 13.79
CA LEU A 75 -8.25 1.20 12.73
C LEU A 75 -8.99 0.89 11.44
N GLN A 76 -8.93 -0.37 11.00
CA GLN A 76 -9.57 -0.80 9.76
C GLN A 76 -11.11 -0.72 9.83
N ALA A 77 -11.69 -1.05 10.97
CA ALA A 77 -13.13 -0.91 11.19
C ALA A 77 -13.59 0.55 11.10
N VAL A 78 -12.83 1.48 11.73
CA VAL A 78 -13.14 2.91 11.68
C VAL A 78 -13.00 3.45 10.25
N ILE A 79 -11.90 3.13 9.56
CA ILE A 79 -11.68 3.58 8.18
C ILE A 79 -12.80 3.07 7.27
N THR A 80 -13.08 1.77 7.34
CA THR A 80 -14.06 1.12 6.47
C THR A 80 -15.47 1.67 6.71
N SER A 81 -15.90 1.77 7.97
CA SER A 81 -17.23 2.31 8.32
C SER A 81 -17.39 3.76 7.86
N ALA A 82 -16.38 4.59 8.08
CA ALA A 82 -16.42 5.99 7.68
C ALA A 82 -16.47 6.16 6.15
N ILE A 83 -15.73 5.33 5.40
CA ILE A 83 -15.78 5.35 3.94
C ILE A 83 -17.17 4.89 3.44
N TYR A 84 -17.74 3.81 3.99
CA TYR A 84 -19.07 3.35 3.60
C TYR A 84 -20.15 4.40 3.87
N ILE A 85 -20.12 5.03 5.05
CA ILE A 85 -21.04 6.13 5.37
C ILE A 85 -20.86 7.29 4.39
N SER A 86 -19.62 7.64 4.07
CA SER A 86 -19.33 8.73 3.14
C SER A 86 -19.84 8.45 1.72
N ILE A 87 -19.79 7.19 1.26
CA ILE A 87 -20.34 6.78 -0.06
C ILE A 87 -21.85 7.01 -0.11
N LEU A 88 -22.58 6.76 1.00
CA LEU A 88 -24.03 6.98 1.07
C LEU A 88 -24.40 8.45 0.88
N PHE A 89 -23.56 9.37 1.31
CA PHE A 89 -23.78 10.79 1.11
C PHE A 89 -23.33 11.26 -0.29
N MET A 90 -22.11 10.97 -0.67
CA MET A 90 -21.56 11.26 -2.01
C MET A 90 -20.24 10.52 -2.22
N ILE A 91 -19.91 10.21 -3.47
CA ILE A 91 -18.64 9.54 -3.84
C ILE A 91 -17.41 10.43 -3.55
N VAL A 92 -17.53 11.74 -3.77
CA VAL A 92 -16.40 12.69 -3.61
C VAL A 92 -15.87 12.72 -2.17
N PRO A 93 -16.68 12.87 -1.11
CA PRO A 93 -16.19 12.77 0.27
C PRO A 93 -15.51 11.45 0.59
N ALA A 94 -16.01 10.33 0.06
CA ALA A 94 -15.40 9.01 0.27
C ALA A 94 -13.99 8.93 -0.32
N ILE A 95 -13.79 9.47 -1.52
CA ILE A 95 -12.46 9.55 -2.16
C ILE A 95 -11.51 10.41 -1.32
N VAL A 96 -11.96 11.60 -0.89
CA VAL A 96 -11.14 12.51 -0.08
C VAL A 96 -10.77 11.87 1.25
N LEU A 97 -11.69 11.15 1.88
CA LEU A 97 -11.47 10.47 3.16
C LEU A 97 -10.49 9.30 3.01
N SER A 98 -10.66 8.47 1.98
CA SER A 98 -9.77 7.35 1.69
C SER A 98 -8.33 7.82 1.44
N LEU A 99 -8.14 8.94 0.74
CA LEU A 99 -6.83 9.55 0.54
C LEU A 99 -6.26 10.14 1.83
N SER A 100 -7.12 10.74 2.67
CA SER A 100 -6.68 11.32 3.96
C SER A 100 -6.10 10.25 4.90
N TRP A 101 -6.67 9.06 4.90
CA TRP A 101 -6.31 7.98 5.83
C TRP A 101 -5.47 6.87 5.18
N MET A 102 -4.99 7.10 3.96
CA MET A 102 -4.20 6.14 3.21
C MET A 102 -2.92 5.70 3.95
N LEU A 103 -2.28 6.62 4.66
CA LEU A 103 -1.04 6.35 5.40
C LEU A 103 -1.27 5.79 6.80
N ALA A 104 -2.51 5.79 7.33
CA ALA A 104 -2.80 5.43 8.71
C ALA A 104 -2.33 4.01 9.06
N VAL A 105 -2.58 3.02 8.18
CA VAL A 105 -2.14 1.64 8.38
C VAL A 105 -0.61 1.52 8.39
N TYR A 106 0.07 2.31 7.56
CA TYR A 106 1.53 2.33 7.49
C TYR A 106 2.16 2.97 8.73
N LEU A 107 1.54 4.02 9.29
CA LEU A 107 1.96 4.65 10.54
C LEU A 107 1.79 3.72 11.74
N LEU A 108 0.69 2.96 11.78
CA LEU A 108 0.45 1.97 12.84
C LEU A 108 1.59 0.98 12.95
N VAL A 109 1.99 0.37 11.84
CA VAL A 109 3.03 -0.69 11.82
C VAL A 109 4.43 -0.09 11.77
N GLY A 110 4.62 1.04 11.07
CA GLY A 110 5.91 1.69 10.88
C GLY A 110 6.41 2.41 12.13
N LYS A 111 5.54 3.19 12.78
CA LYS A 111 5.85 3.98 13.97
C LYS A 111 5.28 3.39 15.28
N GLY A 112 4.42 2.36 15.21
CA GLY A 112 3.81 1.77 16.40
C GLY A 112 2.84 2.70 17.14
N MET A 113 2.22 3.66 16.43
CA MET A 113 1.31 4.65 17.00
C MET A 113 -0.07 4.03 17.26
N ASN A 114 -0.82 4.62 18.23
CA ASN A 114 -2.21 4.23 18.48
C ASN A 114 -3.10 4.54 17.26
N TRP A 115 -4.16 3.76 17.04
CA TRP A 115 -5.07 3.88 15.90
C TRP A 115 -5.63 5.30 15.70
N ALA A 116 -6.01 6.01 16.77
CA ALA A 116 -6.56 7.36 16.69
C ALA A 116 -5.52 8.39 16.25
N LEU A 117 -4.29 8.28 16.77
CA LEU A 117 -3.17 9.12 16.35
C LEU A 117 -2.78 8.85 14.90
N CYS A 118 -2.84 7.59 14.45
CA CYS A 118 -2.57 7.23 13.06
C CYS A 118 -3.51 7.93 12.07
N LEU A 119 -4.81 8.04 12.41
CA LEU A 119 -5.80 8.73 11.57
C LEU A 119 -5.52 10.23 11.50
N SER A 120 -5.27 10.85 12.65
CA SER A 120 -4.97 12.28 12.74
C SER A 120 -3.70 12.63 11.97
N GLU A 121 -2.65 11.86 12.20
CA GLU A 121 -1.33 12.07 11.61
C GLU A 121 -1.35 11.80 10.09
N SER A 122 -2.02 10.74 9.66
CA SER A 122 -2.22 10.48 8.23
C SER A 122 -2.92 11.64 7.53
N ASN A 123 -3.99 12.18 8.14
CA ASN A 123 -4.70 13.33 7.57
C ASN A 123 -3.81 14.58 7.52
N ARG A 124 -2.99 14.82 8.56
CA ARG A 124 -2.03 15.93 8.62
C ARG A 124 -0.99 15.85 7.50
N LEU A 125 -0.35 14.69 7.35
CA LEU A 125 0.66 14.43 6.33
C LEU A 125 0.11 14.52 4.90
N MET A 126 -1.13 14.08 4.71
CA MET A 126 -1.80 14.14 3.40
C MET A 126 -2.38 15.52 3.07
N MET A 127 -2.35 16.49 4.01
CA MET A 127 -2.85 17.83 3.76
C MET A 127 -1.99 18.53 2.70
N GLY A 128 -2.65 19.02 1.62
CA GLY A 128 -1.98 19.57 0.44
C GLY A 128 -1.44 18.54 -0.57
N TYR A 129 -1.39 17.26 -0.21
CA TYR A 129 -0.85 16.20 -1.07
C TYR A 129 -1.93 15.29 -1.69
N LYS A 130 -3.17 15.35 -1.18
CA LYS A 130 -4.29 14.47 -1.57
C LYS A 130 -4.52 14.43 -3.07
N PHE A 131 -4.55 15.59 -3.71
CA PHE A 131 -4.77 15.67 -5.16
C PHE A 131 -3.62 15.07 -5.98
N LYS A 132 -2.37 15.29 -5.54
CA LYS A 132 -1.19 14.71 -6.20
C LYS A 132 -1.18 13.18 -6.08
N ALA A 133 -1.47 12.66 -4.88
CA ALA A 133 -1.57 11.22 -4.64
C ALA A 133 -2.70 10.59 -5.46
N PHE A 134 -3.85 11.26 -5.55
CA PHE A 134 -4.97 10.83 -6.38
C PHE A 134 -4.56 10.75 -7.86
N CYS A 135 -4.02 11.84 -8.41
CA CYS A 135 -3.60 11.87 -9.82
C CYS A 135 -2.55 10.81 -10.13
N LEU A 136 -1.58 10.62 -9.23
CA LEU A 136 -0.53 9.62 -9.40
C LEU A 136 -1.11 8.19 -9.44
N LYS A 137 -1.92 7.83 -8.44
CA LYS A 137 -2.57 6.50 -8.38
C LYS A 137 -3.51 6.29 -9.56
N PHE A 138 -4.29 7.31 -9.93
CA PHE A 138 -5.21 7.25 -11.04
C PHE A 138 -4.48 7.03 -12.37
N ALA A 139 -3.41 7.78 -12.63
CA ALA A 139 -2.60 7.64 -13.84
C ALA A 139 -1.96 6.24 -13.94
N VAL A 140 -1.41 5.72 -12.84
CA VAL A 140 -0.84 4.36 -12.79
C VAL A 140 -1.92 3.31 -13.03
N ASN A 141 -3.12 3.45 -12.43
CA ASN A 141 -4.23 2.53 -12.65
C ASN A 141 -4.68 2.49 -14.12
N ILE A 142 -4.86 3.66 -14.74
CA ILE A 142 -5.22 3.76 -16.15
C ILE A 142 -4.15 3.11 -17.04
N ALA A 143 -2.88 3.39 -16.78
CA ALA A 143 -1.78 2.79 -17.54
C ALA A 143 -1.77 1.25 -17.41
N LEU A 144 -1.96 0.72 -16.21
CA LEU A 144 -2.04 -0.73 -15.97
C LEU A 144 -3.24 -1.36 -16.66
N LEU A 145 -4.41 -0.70 -16.64
CA LEU A 145 -5.62 -1.19 -17.33
C LEU A 145 -5.41 -1.24 -18.84
N VAL A 146 -4.84 -0.19 -19.44
CA VAL A 146 -4.58 -0.14 -20.89
C VAL A 146 -3.60 -1.24 -21.28
N VAL A 147 -2.50 -1.39 -20.56
CA VAL A 147 -1.49 -2.44 -20.83
C VAL A 147 -2.11 -3.83 -20.70
N SER A 148 -2.87 -4.07 -19.62
CA SER A 148 -3.54 -5.36 -19.39
C SER A 148 -4.54 -5.69 -20.50
N TYR A 149 -5.32 -4.70 -20.96
CA TYR A 149 -6.28 -4.88 -22.04
C TYR A 149 -5.61 -5.21 -23.38
N VAL A 150 -4.55 -4.46 -23.72
CA VAL A 150 -3.78 -4.71 -24.96
C VAL A 150 -3.16 -6.10 -24.96
N LEU A 151 -2.52 -6.48 -23.85
CA LEU A 151 -1.92 -7.82 -23.71
C LEU A 151 -3.00 -8.90 -23.76
N PHE A 152 -4.12 -8.73 -23.07
CA PHE A 152 -5.24 -9.66 -23.12
C PHE A 152 -5.72 -9.86 -24.56
N SER A 153 -6.00 -8.81 -25.30
CA SER A 153 -6.53 -8.90 -26.67
C SER A 153 -5.55 -9.55 -27.65
N MET A 154 -4.24 -9.34 -27.44
CA MET A 154 -3.21 -9.99 -28.27
C MET A 154 -3.14 -11.51 -28.02
N PHE A 155 -3.18 -11.94 -26.75
CA PHE A 155 -3.02 -13.36 -26.41
C PHE A 155 -4.32 -14.14 -26.55
N ASP A 156 -5.47 -13.52 -26.33
CA ASP A 156 -6.79 -14.14 -26.54
C ASP A 156 -7.01 -14.51 -28.01
N ALA A 157 -6.51 -13.68 -28.93
CA ALA A 157 -6.54 -13.95 -30.38
C ALA A 157 -5.70 -15.18 -30.78
N ILE A 158 -4.70 -15.58 -29.98
CA ILE A 158 -3.83 -16.74 -30.28
C ILE A 158 -4.41 -18.02 -29.66
N ALA A 159 -4.83 -17.96 -28.39
CA ALA A 159 -5.50 -19.07 -27.71
C ALA A 159 -6.24 -18.51 -26.49
N GLY A 160 -7.58 -18.61 -26.46
CA GLY A 160 -8.43 -18.00 -25.42
C GLY A 160 -8.05 -18.31 -23.98
N SER A 161 -7.46 -19.47 -23.69
CA SER A 161 -6.96 -19.83 -22.35
C SER A 161 -5.70 -19.06 -21.95
N LEU A 162 -4.87 -18.63 -22.90
CA LEU A 162 -3.67 -17.85 -22.64
C LEU A 162 -4.01 -16.41 -22.22
N GLY A 163 -5.09 -15.83 -22.73
CA GLY A 163 -5.57 -14.50 -22.34
C GLY A 163 -5.83 -14.40 -20.82
N VAL A 164 -6.49 -15.42 -20.24
CA VAL A 164 -6.77 -15.47 -18.80
C VAL A 164 -5.48 -15.52 -17.96
N LEU A 165 -4.51 -16.31 -18.39
CA LEU A 165 -3.23 -16.43 -17.69
C LEU A 165 -2.44 -15.12 -17.74
N VAL A 166 -2.47 -14.42 -18.86
CA VAL A 166 -1.87 -13.08 -19.02
C VAL A 166 -2.52 -12.06 -18.08
N VAL A 167 -3.85 -12.07 -17.96
CA VAL A 167 -4.55 -11.18 -17.02
C VAL A 167 -4.11 -11.46 -15.59
N LEU A 168 -3.98 -12.71 -15.18
CA LEU A 168 -3.50 -13.07 -13.84
C LEU A 168 -2.10 -12.49 -13.56
N VAL A 169 -1.19 -12.62 -14.53
CA VAL A 169 0.16 -12.05 -14.41
C VAL A 169 0.11 -10.53 -14.35
N CYS A 170 -0.71 -9.88 -15.18
CA CYS A 170 -0.88 -8.43 -15.16
C CYS A 170 -1.43 -7.93 -13.82
N VAL A 171 -2.36 -8.65 -13.20
CA VAL A 171 -2.89 -8.32 -11.86
C VAL A 171 -1.79 -8.41 -10.82
N LEU A 172 -0.98 -9.47 -10.83
CA LEU A 172 0.14 -9.62 -9.88
C LEU A 172 1.16 -8.49 -10.03
N VAL A 173 1.54 -8.16 -11.27
CA VAL A 173 2.45 -7.04 -11.55
C VAL A 173 1.81 -5.71 -11.12
N GLY A 174 0.51 -5.53 -11.38
CA GLY A 174 -0.25 -4.35 -10.96
C GLY A 174 -0.23 -4.15 -9.45
N VAL A 175 -0.42 -5.20 -8.67
CA VAL A 175 -0.30 -5.14 -7.20
C VAL A 175 1.10 -4.71 -6.79
N CYS A 176 2.16 -5.27 -7.39
CA CYS A 176 3.55 -4.89 -7.10
C CYS A 176 3.81 -3.40 -7.37
N VAL A 177 3.31 -2.89 -8.51
CA VAL A 177 3.47 -1.48 -8.88
C VAL A 177 2.72 -0.56 -7.92
N MET A 178 1.48 -0.92 -7.54
CA MET A 178 0.68 -0.13 -6.59
C MET A 178 1.33 -0.06 -5.21
N LEU A 179 1.83 -1.18 -4.68
CA LEU A 179 2.57 -1.20 -3.42
C LEU A 179 3.84 -0.34 -3.48
N SER A 180 4.49 -0.29 -4.64
CA SER A 180 5.67 0.54 -4.84
C SER A 180 5.33 2.04 -4.91
N VAL A 181 4.19 2.40 -5.50
CA VAL A 181 3.68 3.79 -5.49
C VAL A 181 3.40 4.23 -4.05
N ASP A 182 2.75 3.38 -3.26
CA ASP A 182 2.47 3.66 -1.85
C ASP A 182 3.77 3.79 -1.03
N ALA A 183 4.78 2.97 -1.33
CA ALA A 183 6.10 3.08 -0.70
C ALA A 183 6.80 4.41 -0.99
N VAL A 184 6.71 4.91 -2.22
CA VAL A 184 7.28 6.21 -2.59
C VAL A 184 6.54 7.35 -1.90
N ILE A 185 5.20 7.30 -1.84
CA ILE A 185 4.40 8.30 -1.12
C ILE A 185 4.76 8.29 0.37
N TYR A 186 4.86 7.12 0.99
CA TYR A 186 5.26 6.99 2.40
C TYR A 186 6.67 7.55 2.63
N ARG A 187 7.62 7.25 1.77
CA ARG A 187 9.00 7.77 1.85
C ARG A 187 9.04 9.28 1.78
N GLU A 188 8.28 9.88 0.87
CA GLU A 188 8.28 11.33 0.70
C GLU A 188 7.56 12.07 1.83
N LEU A 189 6.50 11.52 2.40
CA LEU A 189 5.70 12.23 3.40
C LEU A 189 6.13 11.92 4.83
N VAL A 190 6.46 10.67 5.12
CA VAL A 190 6.79 10.24 6.49
C VAL A 190 8.29 10.30 6.74
N LEU A 191 9.09 9.59 5.93
CA LEU A 191 10.53 9.51 6.18
C LEU A 191 11.28 10.82 5.90
N SER A 192 10.75 11.70 5.05
CA SER A 192 11.35 13.03 4.84
C SER A 192 11.09 13.95 6.04
N GLU A 193 9.92 13.85 6.68
CA GLU A 193 9.57 14.64 7.85
C GLU A 193 10.38 14.21 9.07
N ASP A 194 10.51 12.88 9.28
CA ASP A 194 11.36 12.34 10.37
C ASP A 194 12.79 12.85 10.28
N LYS A 195 13.37 12.93 9.07
CA LYS A 195 14.71 13.49 8.86
C LYS A 195 14.81 14.99 9.16
N VAL A 196 13.74 15.73 8.92
CA VAL A 196 13.69 17.18 9.22
C VAL A 196 13.55 17.41 10.73
N GLU A 197 12.78 16.56 11.43
CA GLU A 197 12.67 16.60 12.88
C GLU A 197 13.99 16.24 13.57
N GLU A 198 14.67 15.18 13.11
CA GLU A 198 15.98 14.78 13.62
C GLU A 198 17.08 15.83 13.34
N ALA A 199 16.95 16.60 12.25
CA ALA A 199 17.92 17.64 11.87
C ALA A 199 17.68 18.99 12.55
N LYS A 200 16.58 19.19 13.26
CA LYS A 200 16.38 20.36 14.14
C LYS A 200 17.14 20.13 15.44
N PRO A 201 18.28 20.81 15.68
CA PRO A 201 18.94 20.72 16.98
C PRO A 201 18.00 21.28 18.04
N GLU A 202 18.15 20.78 19.28
CA GLU A 202 17.52 21.27 20.51
C GLU A 202 17.81 22.77 20.76
N GLU A 203 17.28 23.65 19.94
CA GLU A 203 17.25 25.09 20.19
C GLU A 203 15.93 25.46 20.87
N ALA A 204 15.65 24.86 22.01
CA ALA A 204 14.66 25.37 22.97
C ALA A 204 14.79 24.66 24.33
N LEU A 205 15.86 24.93 25.06
CA LEU A 205 15.90 24.83 26.51
C LEU A 205 16.45 26.12 27.08
#